data_f0f54317228e2ebf99dc7b6c69fb40d1
#
_entry.id   f0f54317228e2ebf99dc7b6c69fb40d1
#
_cell.length_a   1.000
_cell.length_b   1.000
_cell.length_c   1.000
_cell.angle_alpha   90.00
_cell.angle_beta   90.00
_cell.angle_gamma   90.00
#
_symmetry.space_group_name_H-M   'P 1'
#
loop_
_entity.id
_entity.type
_entity.pdbx_description
1 polymer ?
#
loop_
_entity_poly.entity_id
_entity_poly.type
_entity_poly.pdbx_seq_one_letter_code
_entity_poly.pdbx_strand_id
1 'polypeptide(L)'
;MSNHSTATVPFIGSRDSHAAEVANGERFEFGGNWASFLSVLDEDRIVAAERGLQRMLQLDRLDGMRFLDIGSGSGLSSLAARRLGARVHSFDYDPQSVACTTELRRRYFPADEQWTVERGSALDADYLRSLGRFDVVYSWGVLHHTGQMWHALENAVIPVAAGGKLFIAIYNDTGTQSRRWRTIKRVYNELPRLARKPFAVAVTAPAEAKAIAAAVLRGRPGDYLRSWTDYRRRRGMNKWHDIVDWVGGYPYEFATPDQVFDFYRARGFTLTKMKCGGVGLGCNEFVFERPRAGEA
;
A
#
# COMPACT_ATOMS: atom_id res chain seq x y z
N MET A 1 35.79 26.49 4.69
CA MET A 1 34.33 26.72 4.74
C MET A 1 33.78 26.38 3.37
N SER A 2 33.35 25.15 3.15
CA SER A 2 32.80 24.70 1.86
C SER A 2 31.33 24.40 2.07
N ASN A 3 30.48 25.26 1.53
CA ASN A 3 29.03 25.07 1.46
C ASN A 3 28.72 23.89 0.54
N HIS A 4 28.32 22.76 1.10
CA HIS A 4 27.64 21.70 0.34
C HIS A 4 26.16 22.07 0.25
N SER A 5 25.81 22.78 -0.82
CA SER A 5 24.44 22.91 -1.29
C SER A 5 23.97 21.54 -1.74
N THR A 6 23.07 20.91 -0.97
CA THR A 6 22.33 19.71 -1.39
C THR A 6 21.36 20.15 -2.48
N ALA A 7 21.78 20.00 -3.74
CA ALA A 7 20.89 20.14 -4.87
C ALA A 7 19.86 19.00 -4.81
N THR A 8 18.62 19.34 -4.56
CA THR A 8 17.45 18.45 -4.71
C THR A 8 17.38 18.05 -6.18
N VAL A 9 17.65 16.77 -6.49
CA VAL A 9 17.47 16.23 -7.85
C VAL A 9 15.96 16.26 -8.14
N PRO A 10 15.51 16.97 -9.19
CA PRO A 10 14.08 17.06 -9.48
C PRO A 10 13.57 15.69 -9.94
N PHE A 11 12.50 15.21 -9.31
CA PHE A 11 11.72 14.06 -9.74
C PHE A 11 11.24 14.25 -11.20
N ILE A 12 11.69 13.37 -12.11
CA ILE A 12 11.38 13.43 -13.56
C ILE A 12 9.98 12.89 -13.91
N GLY A 13 9.15 12.57 -12.92
CA GLY A 13 7.73 12.33 -13.13
C GLY A 13 6.98 13.65 -13.01
N SER A 14 6.61 14.29 -14.13
CA SER A 14 5.84 15.54 -14.08
C SER A 14 4.53 15.34 -13.31
N ARG A 15 3.99 16.41 -12.71
CA ARG A 15 2.63 16.38 -12.10
C ARG A 15 1.59 15.86 -13.11
N ASP A 16 1.89 16.02 -14.38
CA ASP A 16 1.06 15.65 -15.51
C ASP A 16 1.05 14.14 -15.79
N SER A 17 2.08 13.35 -15.41
CA SER A 17 2.15 11.92 -15.73
C SER A 17 1.10 11.10 -14.97
N HIS A 18 0.93 11.29 -13.65
CA HIS A 18 -0.09 10.57 -12.87
C HIS A 18 -1.51 10.94 -13.35
N ALA A 19 -1.78 12.24 -13.55
CA ALA A 19 -3.08 12.69 -14.04
C ALA A 19 -3.39 12.16 -15.45
N ALA A 20 -2.38 12.09 -16.32
CA ALA A 20 -2.52 11.52 -17.66
C ALA A 20 -2.80 10.00 -17.62
N GLU A 21 -2.08 9.24 -16.78
CA GLU A 21 -2.31 7.80 -16.58
C GLU A 21 -3.74 7.52 -16.07
N VAL A 22 -4.24 8.34 -15.14
CA VAL A 22 -5.62 8.24 -14.63
C VAL A 22 -6.63 8.60 -15.71
N ALA A 23 -6.39 9.67 -16.48
CA ALA A 23 -7.27 10.10 -17.56
C ALA A 23 -7.36 9.06 -18.66
N ASN A 24 -6.25 8.42 -19.00
CA ASN A 24 -6.14 7.36 -20.02
C ASN A 24 -6.67 5.99 -19.53
N GLY A 25 -7.05 5.85 -18.27
CA GLY A 25 -7.48 4.57 -17.69
C GLY A 25 -6.34 3.57 -17.42
N GLU A 26 -5.11 4.02 -17.47
CA GLU A 26 -3.91 3.23 -17.21
C GLU A 26 -3.69 3.01 -15.70
N ARG A 27 -4.29 3.88 -14.87
CA ARG A 27 -4.19 3.87 -13.41
C ARG A 27 -5.50 4.26 -12.75
N PHE A 28 -5.80 3.62 -11.61
CA PHE A 28 -6.89 4.01 -10.73
C PHE A 28 -6.43 5.12 -9.76
N GLU A 29 -7.31 6.09 -9.47
CA GLU A 29 -7.06 7.20 -8.54
C GLU A 29 -7.38 6.78 -7.10
N PHE A 30 -6.38 6.26 -6.39
CA PHE A 30 -6.53 5.79 -5.01
C PHE A 30 -6.62 6.95 -4.00
N GLY A 31 -5.98 8.08 -4.28
CA GLY A 31 -5.84 9.18 -3.33
C GLY A 31 -7.15 9.78 -2.83
N GLY A 32 -8.19 9.82 -3.67
CA GLY A 32 -9.50 10.34 -3.27
C GLY A 32 -10.14 9.59 -2.10
N ASN A 33 -9.81 8.32 -1.89
CA ASN A 33 -10.33 7.51 -0.80
C ASN A 33 -9.58 7.69 0.52
N TRP A 34 -8.32 8.07 0.46
CA TRP A 34 -7.51 8.31 1.66
C TRP A 34 -7.97 9.56 2.43
N ALA A 35 -8.47 10.59 1.74
CA ALA A 35 -9.09 11.75 2.38
C ALA A 35 -10.33 11.34 3.22
N SER A 36 -11.15 10.43 2.71
CA SER A 36 -12.29 9.86 3.43
C SER A 36 -11.84 9.01 4.63
N PHE A 37 -10.75 8.25 4.49
CA PHE A 37 -10.18 7.47 5.57
C PHE A 37 -9.69 8.37 6.72
N LEU A 38 -9.01 9.48 6.42
CA LEU A 38 -8.55 10.42 7.44
C LEU A 38 -9.68 11.00 8.30
N SER A 39 -10.91 11.07 7.77
CA SER A 39 -12.08 11.57 8.51
C SER A 39 -12.61 10.59 9.57
N VAL A 40 -12.20 9.31 9.49
CA VAL A 40 -12.65 8.24 10.40
C VAL A 40 -11.49 7.57 11.12
N LEU A 41 -10.29 8.13 10.98
CA LEU A 41 -9.13 7.66 11.71
C LEU A 41 -9.30 7.93 13.20
N ASP A 42 -9.13 6.89 13.99
CA ASP A 42 -9.20 6.90 15.45
C ASP A 42 -7.95 6.26 16.06
N GLU A 43 -7.81 6.40 17.38
CA GLU A 43 -6.67 5.87 18.11
C GLU A 43 -6.57 4.34 18.03
N ASP A 44 -7.71 3.63 18.01
CA ASP A 44 -7.71 2.16 17.92
C ASP A 44 -7.07 1.67 16.62
N ARG A 45 -7.29 2.38 15.51
CA ARG A 45 -6.67 2.07 14.20
C ARG A 45 -5.18 2.36 14.20
N ILE A 46 -4.77 3.45 14.84
CA ILE A 46 -3.35 3.79 14.97
C ILE A 46 -2.63 2.71 15.78
N VAL A 47 -3.16 2.37 16.96
CA VAL A 47 -2.62 1.30 17.81
C VAL A 47 -2.62 -0.06 17.09
N ALA A 48 -3.65 -0.35 16.30
CA ALA A 48 -3.68 -1.58 15.50
C ALA A 48 -2.56 -1.62 14.45
N ALA A 49 -2.26 -0.47 13.82
CA ALA A 49 -1.15 -0.34 12.86
C ALA A 49 0.22 -0.49 13.56
N GLU A 50 0.42 0.13 14.73
CA GLU A 50 1.62 -0.05 15.56
C GLU A 50 1.85 -1.52 15.88
N ARG A 51 0.83 -2.20 16.43
CA ARG A 51 0.89 -3.63 16.76
C ARG A 51 1.13 -4.49 15.50
N GLY A 52 0.62 -4.07 14.35
CA GLY A 52 0.87 -4.71 13.05
C GLY A 52 2.35 -4.68 12.69
N LEU A 53 2.97 -3.50 12.74
CA LEU A 53 4.41 -3.32 12.48
C LEU A 53 5.25 -4.11 13.49
N GLN A 54 4.99 -3.98 14.78
CA GLN A 54 5.71 -4.70 15.84
C GLN A 54 5.72 -6.22 15.61
N ARG A 55 4.53 -6.80 15.35
CA ARG A 55 4.41 -8.25 15.11
C ARG A 55 5.16 -8.72 13.87
N MET A 56 5.07 -7.95 12.77
CA MET A 56 5.69 -8.35 11.51
C MET A 56 7.20 -8.13 11.53
N LEU A 57 7.65 -6.98 12.01
CA LEU A 57 9.07 -6.67 12.13
C LEU A 57 9.76 -7.42 13.27
N GLN A 58 8.98 -7.97 14.21
CA GLN A 58 9.49 -8.59 15.45
C GLN A 58 10.34 -7.62 16.29
N LEU A 59 9.87 -6.37 16.38
CA LEU A 59 10.49 -5.28 17.10
C LEU A 59 9.43 -4.55 17.93
N ASP A 60 9.69 -4.33 19.20
CA ASP A 60 8.77 -3.60 20.08
C ASP A 60 8.81 -2.09 19.83
N ARG A 61 9.97 -1.56 19.44
CA ARG A 61 10.21 -0.15 19.16
C ARG A 61 11.10 0.01 17.93
N LEU A 62 11.06 1.20 17.35
CA LEU A 62 11.88 1.58 16.19
C LEU A 62 12.75 2.81 16.51
N ASP A 63 13.11 3.03 17.78
CA ASP A 63 13.79 4.23 18.24
C ASP A 63 15.07 4.52 17.44
N GLY A 64 15.12 5.68 16.80
CA GLY A 64 16.23 6.14 16.00
C GLY A 64 16.44 5.43 14.66
N MET A 65 15.72 4.34 14.38
CA MET A 65 15.79 3.62 13.10
C MET A 65 15.26 4.48 11.97
N ARG A 66 15.88 4.40 10.80
CA ARG A 66 15.40 5.01 9.56
C ARG A 66 14.36 4.10 8.92
N PHE A 67 13.15 4.61 8.75
CA PHE A 67 12.01 3.90 8.17
C PHE A 67 11.60 4.56 6.86
N LEU A 68 11.60 3.81 5.76
CA LEU A 68 11.11 4.25 4.45
C LEU A 68 9.73 3.64 4.18
N ASP A 69 8.74 4.49 3.90
CA ASP A 69 7.39 4.07 3.49
C ASP A 69 7.20 4.33 1.98
N ILE A 70 7.26 3.26 1.19
CA ILE A 70 7.09 3.30 -0.27
C ILE A 70 5.61 3.15 -0.61
N GLY A 71 4.99 4.24 -1.07
CA GLY A 71 3.56 4.30 -1.35
C GLY A 71 2.76 4.51 -0.06
N SER A 72 2.95 5.64 0.60
CA SER A 72 2.42 5.92 1.94
C SER A 72 0.89 5.99 2.03
N GLY A 73 0.19 6.23 0.92
CA GLY A 73 -1.27 6.28 0.86
C GLY A 73 -1.87 7.25 1.87
N SER A 74 -2.54 6.73 2.90
CA SER A 74 -3.09 7.55 4.00
C SER A 74 -2.05 8.06 5.00
N GLY A 75 -0.84 7.51 5.00
CA GLY A 75 0.21 7.79 5.98
C GLY A 75 0.09 7.03 7.30
N LEU A 76 -0.88 6.11 7.44
CA LEU A 76 -1.12 5.41 8.71
C LEU A 76 0.09 4.57 9.17
N SER A 77 0.75 3.86 8.27
CA SER A 77 1.95 3.07 8.59
C SER A 77 3.14 3.96 8.95
N SER A 78 3.29 5.09 8.26
CA SER A 78 4.27 6.12 8.57
C SER A 78 4.05 6.71 9.97
N LEU A 79 2.79 7.05 10.32
CA LEU A 79 2.41 7.52 11.64
C LEU A 79 2.74 6.48 12.71
N ALA A 80 2.38 5.23 12.49
CA ALA A 80 2.66 4.14 13.41
C ALA A 80 4.17 3.96 13.63
N ALA A 81 4.97 3.96 12.56
CA ALA A 81 6.42 3.87 12.66
C ALA A 81 7.02 5.08 13.42
N ARG A 82 6.50 6.29 13.16
CA ARG A 82 6.94 7.50 13.86
C ARG A 82 6.61 7.46 15.36
N ARG A 83 5.44 6.99 15.75
CA ARG A 83 5.03 6.80 17.15
C ARG A 83 5.86 5.72 17.85
N LEU A 84 6.33 4.72 17.11
CA LEU A 84 7.27 3.71 17.61
C LEU A 84 8.72 4.24 17.72
N GLY A 85 9.00 5.50 17.35
CA GLY A 85 10.29 6.17 17.54
C GLY A 85 11.16 6.26 16.28
N ALA A 86 10.68 5.80 15.12
CA ALA A 86 11.45 5.84 13.88
C ALA A 86 11.66 7.27 13.35
N ARG A 87 12.73 7.45 12.58
CA ARG A 87 12.88 8.57 11.63
C ARG A 87 12.25 8.13 10.32
N VAL A 88 11.16 8.79 9.91
CA VAL A 88 10.32 8.34 8.81
C VAL A 88 10.56 9.16 7.56
N HIS A 89 10.71 8.49 6.43
CA HIS A 89 10.64 9.06 5.10
C HIS A 89 9.51 8.39 4.35
N SER A 90 8.53 9.16 3.91
CA SER A 90 7.34 8.67 3.21
C SER A 90 7.29 9.26 1.82
N PHE A 91 7.01 8.45 0.83
CA PHE A 91 6.68 8.98 -0.49
C PHE A 91 5.52 8.24 -1.13
N ASP A 92 4.84 8.93 -2.05
CA ASP A 92 3.82 8.32 -2.88
C ASP A 92 3.87 8.91 -4.31
N TYR A 93 3.44 8.13 -5.28
CA TYR A 93 3.34 8.59 -6.67
C TYR A 93 2.11 9.48 -6.87
N ASP A 94 1.01 9.18 -6.16
CA ASP A 94 -0.23 9.94 -6.19
C ASP A 94 -0.13 11.20 -5.32
N PRO A 95 -0.26 12.41 -5.89
CA PRO A 95 -0.18 13.67 -5.14
C PRO A 95 -1.27 13.80 -4.07
N GLN A 96 -2.44 13.14 -4.22
CA GLN A 96 -3.48 13.16 -3.21
C GLN A 96 -3.08 12.30 -2.00
N SER A 97 -2.43 11.16 -2.22
CA SER A 97 -1.84 10.34 -1.16
C SER A 97 -0.76 11.10 -0.39
N VAL A 98 0.11 11.82 -1.10
CA VAL A 98 1.12 12.71 -0.48
C VAL A 98 0.44 13.78 0.39
N ALA A 99 -0.62 14.41 -0.11
CA ALA A 99 -1.38 15.41 0.66
C ALA A 99 -2.02 14.80 1.92
N CYS A 100 -2.57 13.57 1.84
CA CYS A 100 -3.14 12.86 2.98
C CYS A 100 -2.08 12.55 4.05
N THR A 101 -0.93 12.02 3.64
CA THR A 101 0.19 11.72 4.56
C THR A 101 0.72 13.01 5.21
N THR A 102 0.84 14.09 4.44
CA THR A 102 1.25 15.41 4.95
C THR A 102 0.27 15.96 5.98
N GLU A 103 -1.03 15.83 5.73
CA GLU A 103 -2.07 16.26 6.67
C GLU A 103 -2.03 15.40 7.95
N LEU A 104 -1.80 14.10 7.84
CA LEU A 104 -1.67 13.21 8.99
C LEU A 104 -0.44 13.59 9.84
N ARG A 105 0.71 13.83 9.22
CA ARG A 105 1.89 14.36 9.89
C ARG A 105 1.58 15.66 10.63
N ARG A 106 0.90 16.62 9.97
CA ARG A 106 0.52 17.90 10.56
C ARG A 106 -0.34 17.75 11.82
N ARG A 107 -1.26 16.76 11.84
CA ARG A 107 -2.16 16.51 12.99
C ARG A 107 -1.44 15.94 14.19
N TYR A 108 -0.54 14.98 13.99
CA TYR A 108 0.05 14.21 15.09
C TYR A 108 1.48 14.63 15.42
N PHE A 109 2.21 15.18 14.47
CA PHE A 109 3.60 15.59 14.60
C PHE A 109 3.84 16.94 13.89
N PRO A 110 3.21 18.03 14.35
CA PRO A 110 3.40 19.36 13.75
C PRO A 110 4.87 19.77 13.91
N ALA A 111 5.47 20.30 12.83
CA ALA A 111 6.86 20.74 12.78
C ALA A 111 7.93 19.65 13.12
N ASP A 112 7.58 18.36 13.03
CA ASP A 112 8.54 17.28 13.25
C ASP A 112 9.51 17.14 12.06
N GLU A 113 10.80 17.36 12.32
CA GLU A 113 11.86 17.20 11.32
C GLU A 113 12.25 15.73 11.06
N GLN A 114 11.78 14.80 11.90
CA GLN A 114 12.07 13.38 11.77
C GLN A 114 11.05 12.62 10.90
N TRP A 115 10.12 13.32 10.30
CA TRP A 115 9.19 12.74 9.33
C TRP A 115 9.12 13.59 8.05
N THR A 116 9.74 13.11 6.98
CA THR A 116 9.69 13.71 5.65
C THR A 116 8.57 13.06 4.84
N VAL A 117 7.84 13.88 4.08
CA VAL A 117 6.81 13.41 3.14
C VAL A 117 7.03 14.11 1.81
N GLU A 118 7.14 13.33 0.73
CA GLU A 118 7.37 13.88 -0.59
C GLU A 118 6.73 13.02 -1.69
N ARG A 119 6.78 13.51 -2.93
CA ARG A 119 6.36 12.75 -4.09
C ARG A 119 7.52 11.95 -4.64
N GLY A 120 7.28 10.65 -4.95
CA GLY A 120 8.29 9.77 -5.49
C GLY A 120 7.69 8.58 -6.21
N SER A 121 8.51 7.81 -6.92
CA SER A 121 8.09 6.60 -7.62
C SER A 121 8.95 5.40 -7.23
N ALA A 122 8.30 4.27 -6.92
CA ALA A 122 8.97 2.99 -6.72
C ALA A 122 9.66 2.46 -7.99
N LEU A 123 9.32 3.00 -9.15
CA LEU A 123 9.94 2.65 -10.43
C LEU A 123 11.17 3.50 -10.76
N ASP A 124 11.45 4.55 -9.99
CA ASP A 124 12.62 5.41 -10.18
C ASP A 124 13.79 4.96 -9.29
N ALA A 125 14.69 4.18 -9.88
CA ALA A 125 15.86 3.64 -9.18
C ALA A 125 16.84 4.73 -8.74
N ASP A 126 16.98 5.82 -9.47
CA ASP A 126 17.90 6.91 -9.14
C ASP A 126 17.38 7.73 -7.98
N TYR A 127 16.07 7.98 -7.96
CA TYR A 127 15.40 8.56 -6.81
C TYR A 127 15.61 7.70 -5.55
N LEU A 128 15.38 6.39 -5.62
CA LEU A 128 15.57 5.50 -4.47
C LEU A 128 17.03 5.43 -4.00
N ARG A 129 18.02 5.51 -4.92
CA ARG A 129 19.44 5.63 -4.55
C ARG A 129 19.74 6.93 -3.81
N SER A 130 19.13 8.04 -4.23
CA SER A 130 19.34 9.37 -3.64
C SER A 130 18.86 9.47 -2.19
N LEU A 131 17.87 8.65 -1.79
CA LEU A 131 17.36 8.61 -0.42
C LEU A 131 18.36 8.00 0.60
N GLY A 132 19.34 7.23 0.11
CA GLY A 132 20.31 6.53 0.94
C GLY A 132 19.77 5.21 1.48
N ARG A 133 20.19 4.82 2.70
CA ARG A 133 19.89 3.51 3.29
C ARG A 133 18.97 3.63 4.49
N PHE A 134 18.09 2.62 4.67
CA PHE A 134 17.10 2.56 5.74
C PHE A 134 17.18 1.21 6.47
N ASP A 135 16.96 1.24 7.79
CA ASP A 135 16.90 0.05 8.62
C ASP A 135 15.63 -0.76 8.37
N VAL A 136 14.56 -0.08 8.00
CA VAL A 136 13.30 -0.70 7.57
C VAL A 136 12.82 -0.03 6.29
N VAL A 137 12.62 -0.83 5.26
CA VAL A 137 11.92 -0.43 4.02
C VAL A 137 10.56 -1.14 4.02
N TYR A 138 9.51 -0.35 3.92
CA TYR A 138 8.13 -0.81 4.01
C TYR A 138 7.36 -0.47 2.73
N SER A 139 6.59 -1.41 2.22
CA SER A 139 5.65 -1.18 1.12
C SER A 139 4.48 -2.16 1.19
N TRP A 140 3.35 -1.71 1.67
CA TRP A 140 2.19 -2.56 1.86
C TRP A 140 1.07 -2.23 0.87
N GLY A 141 0.76 -3.16 -0.03
CA GLY A 141 -0.37 -2.98 -0.94
C GLY A 141 -0.10 -2.01 -2.11
N VAL A 142 1.16 -1.79 -2.51
CA VAL A 142 1.56 -0.74 -3.47
C VAL A 142 2.25 -1.29 -4.71
N LEU A 143 3.30 -2.10 -4.54
CA LEU A 143 4.20 -2.46 -5.65
C LEU A 143 3.49 -3.23 -6.77
N HIS A 144 2.44 -3.95 -6.45
CA HIS A 144 1.58 -4.68 -7.40
C HIS A 144 0.54 -3.80 -8.13
N HIS A 145 0.56 -2.49 -7.87
CA HIS A 145 -0.22 -1.47 -8.59
C HIS A 145 0.64 -0.57 -9.48
N THR A 146 1.90 -0.92 -9.69
CA THR A 146 2.83 -0.13 -10.50
C THR A 146 2.73 -0.42 -12.00
N GLY A 147 2.19 -1.57 -12.40
CA GLY A 147 2.21 -2.07 -13.77
C GLY A 147 3.55 -2.70 -14.17
N GLN A 148 4.54 -2.64 -13.27
CA GLN A 148 5.88 -3.21 -13.40
C GLN A 148 6.31 -3.79 -12.04
N MET A 149 5.48 -4.65 -11.45
CA MET A 149 5.64 -5.16 -10.08
C MET A 149 7.05 -5.70 -9.81
N TRP A 150 7.58 -6.55 -10.69
CA TRP A 150 8.90 -7.16 -10.47
C TRP A 150 10.03 -6.13 -10.49
N HIS A 151 9.92 -5.09 -11.34
CA HIS A 151 10.85 -3.98 -11.35
C HIS A 151 10.73 -3.13 -10.07
N ALA A 152 9.52 -2.88 -9.61
CA ALA A 152 9.29 -2.20 -8.34
C ALA A 152 9.81 -2.99 -7.13
N LEU A 153 9.65 -4.34 -7.12
CA LEU A 153 10.22 -5.23 -6.12
C LEU A 153 11.75 -5.19 -6.11
N GLU A 154 12.36 -5.14 -7.30
CA GLU A 154 13.81 -5.01 -7.42
C GLU A 154 14.31 -3.66 -6.89
N ASN A 155 13.64 -2.58 -7.27
CA ASN A 155 13.99 -1.25 -6.81
C ASN A 155 13.84 -1.09 -5.28
N ALA A 156 12.85 -1.76 -4.66
CA ALA A 156 12.65 -1.74 -3.21
C ALA A 156 13.86 -2.30 -2.42
N VAL A 157 14.74 -3.09 -3.07
CA VAL A 157 16.00 -3.58 -2.47
C VAL A 157 17.02 -2.45 -2.30
N ILE A 158 16.99 -1.44 -3.18
CA ILE A 158 18.01 -0.39 -3.26
C ILE A 158 18.20 0.32 -1.91
N PRO A 159 17.13 0.83 -1.26
CA PRO A 159 17.29 1.58 -0.01
C PRO A 159 17.49 0.70 1.24
N VAL A 160 17.47 -0.62 1.16
CA VAL A 160 17.64 -1.49 2.34
C VAL A 160 19.10 -1.45 2.83
N ALA A 161 19.35 -1.14 4.09
CA ALA A 161 20.67 -1.19 4.71
C ALA A 161 21.16 -2.64 4.90
N ALA A 162 22.45 -2.83 5.10
CA ALA A 162 23.00 -4.12 5.57
C ALA A 162 22.43 -4.43 6.97
N GLY A 163 21.88 -5.62 7.21
CA GLY A 163 21.11 -5.97 8.40
C GLY A 163 19.73 -5.33 8.48
N GLY A 164 19.33 -4.57 7.46
CA GLY A 164 18.00 -3.92 7.38
C GLY A 164 16.90 -4.88 6.96
N LYS A 165 15.67 -4.51 7.25
CA LYS A 165 14.46 -5.29 6.96
C LYS A 165 13.69 -4.69 5.79
N LEU A 166 13.18 -5.56 4.92
CA LEU A 166 12.24 -5.23 3.85
C LEU A 166 10.89 -5.87 4.17
N PHE A 167 9.89 -5.06 4.50
CA PHE A 167 8.52 -5.52 4.73
C PHE A 167 7.64 -5.14 3.55
N ILE A 168 7.15 -6.13 2.81
CA ILE A 168 6.27 -5.94 1.66
C ILE A 168 4.98 -6.76 1.80
N ALA A 169 3.92 -6.27 1.15
CA ALA A 169 2.68 -7.02 0.98
C ALA A 169 2.27 -7.00 -0.49
N ILE A 170 2.09 -8.20 -1.06
CA ILE A 170 1.80 -8.41 -2.49
C ILE A 170 0.55 -9.27 -2.63
N TYR A 171 -0.32 -8.94 -3.60
CA TYR A 171 -1.50 -9.74 -3.89
C TYR A 171 -1.15 -11.18 -4.23
N ASN A 172 -1.93 -12.10 -3.63
CA ASN A 172 -1.78 -13.53 -3.85
C ASN A 172 -2.27 -13.92 -5.26
N ASP A 173 -1.48 -14.72 -5.97
CA ASP A 173 -1.94 -15.36 -7.19
C ASP A 173 -2.80 -16.60 -6.84
N THR A 174 -4.09 -16.51 -7.12
CA THR A 174 -5.06 -17.58 -7.00
C THR A 174 -5.41 -18.19 -8.38
N GLY A 175 -4.53 -18.03 -9.35
CA GLY A 175 -4.66 -18.60 -10.68
C GLY A 175 -5.77 -17.91 -11.52
N THR A 176 -6.76 -18.67 -11.93
CA THR A 176 -7.84 -18.19 -12.81
C THR A 176 -8.62 -17.01 -12.21
N GLN A 177 -8.82 -17.00 -10.87
CA GLN A 177 -9.55 -15.94 -10.21
C GLN A 177 -8.77 -14.60 -10.25
N SER A 178 -7.45 -14.62 -10.01
CA SER A 178 -6.59 -13.44 -10.12
C SER A 178 -6.59 -12.88 -11.55
N ARG A 179 -6.48 -13.75 -12.56
CA ARG A 179 -6.56 -13.35 -13.98
C ARG A 179 -7.91 -12.74 -14.34
N ARG A 180 -9.02 -13.34 -13.86
CA ARG A 180 -10.37 -12.80 -14.05
C ARG A 180 -10.50 -11.39 -13.45
N TRP A 181 -10.02 -11.19 -12.21
CA TRP A 181 -10.07 -9.89 -11.57
C TRP A 181 -9.21 -8.85 -12.26
N ARG A 182 -8.02 -9.23 -12.76
CA ARG A 182 -7.20 -8.34 -13.59
C ARG A 182 -7.96 -7.85 -14.83
N THR A 183 -8.69 -8.74 -15.50
CA THR A 183 -9.52 -8.35 -16.65
C THR A 183 -10.65 -7.42 -16.26
N ILE A 184 -11.40 -7.72 -15.17
CA ILE A 184 -12.48 -6.88 -14.68
C ILE A 184 -11.98 -5.47 -14.35
N LYS A 185 -10.86 -5.36 -13.63
CA LYS A 185 -10.25 -4.09 -13.24
C LYS A 185 -9.80 -3.28 -14.46
N ARG A 186 -9.20 -3.93 -15.45
CA ARG A 186 -8.80 -3.29 -16.69
C ARG A 186 -10.03 -2.73 -17.45
N VAL A 187 -11.05 -3.57 -17.68
CA VAL A 187 -12.28 -3.15 -18.34
C VAL A 187 -12.94 -1.98 -17.63
N TYR A 188 -13.00 -1.99 -16.28
CA TYR A 188 -13.54 -0.88 -15.51
C TYR A 188 -12.84 0.45 -15.83
N ASN A 189 -11.51 0.44 -15.94
CA ASN A 189 -10.74 1.67 -16.19
C ASN A 189 -10.83 2.13 -17.65
N GLU A 190 -11.02 1.21 -18.62
CA GLU A 190 -11.25 1.51 -20.02
C GLU A 190 -12.67 2.07 -20.29
N LEU A 191 -13.63 1.81 -19.41
CA LEU A 191 -15.00 2.30 -19.56
C LEU A 191 -15.11 3.82 -19.41
N PRO A 192 -16.03 4.48 -20.16
CA PRO A 192 -16.40 5.86 -19.91
C PRO A 192 -16.90 6.05 -18.47
N ARG A 193 -16.63 7.21 -17.86
CA ARG A 193 -16.95 7.50 -16.45
C ARG A 193 -18.39 7.18 -16.07
N LEU A 194 -19.35 7.44 -16.99
CA LEU A 194 -20.78 7.16 -16.77
C LEU A 194 -21.10 5.66 -16.67
N ALA A 195 -20.33 4.80 -17.33
CA ALA A 195 -20.52 3.34 -17.34
C ALA A 195 -19.83 2.64 -16.15
N ARG A 196 -18.88 3.27 -15.48
CA ARG A 196 -18.07 2.64 -14.41
C ARG A 196 -18.92 2.20 -13.21
N LYS A 197 -19.83 3.06 -12.73
CA LYS A 197 -20.73 2.73 -11.60
C LYS A 197 -21.68 1.58 -11.92
N PRO A 198 -22.44 1.59 -13.03
CA PRO A 198 -23.27 0.46 -13.44
C PRO A 198 -22.47 -0.85 -13.59
N PHE A 199 -21.26 -0.79 -14.15
CA PHE A 199 -20.40 -1.94 -14.28
C PHE A 199 -19.97 -2.51 -12.92
N ALA A 200 -19.56 -1.65 -11.96
CA ALA A 200 -19.20 -2.09 -10.61
C ALA A 200 -20.39 -2.77 -9.90
N VAL A 201 -21.60 -2.22 -10.05
CA VAL A 201 -22.82 -2.85 -9.53
C VAL A 201 -23.05 -4.23 -10.18
N ALA A 202 -22.97 -4.33 -11.51
CA ALA A 202 -23.16 -5.60 -12.21
C ALA A 202 -22.14 -6.68 -11.80
N VAL A 203 -20.87 -6.30 -11.63
CA VAL A 203 -19.79 -7.22 -11.19
C VAL A 203 -20.02 -7.71 -9.76
N THR A 204 -20.52 -6.86 -8.86
CA THR A 204 -20.70 -7.21 -7.46
C THR A 204 -22.07 -7.77 -7.11
N ALA A 205 -23.07 -7.55 -7.97
CA ALA A 205 -24.46 -8.00 -7.76
C ALA A 205 -24.59 -9.50 -7.38
N PRO A 206 -23.86 -10.45 -8.00
CA PRO A 206 -23.98 -11.86 -7.61
C PRO A 206 -23.51 -12.12 -6.17
N ALA A 207 -22.49 -11.41 -5.70
CA ALA A 207 -22.00 -11.53 -4.32
C ALA A 207 -22.97 -10.91 -3.32
N GLU A 208 -23.52 -9.73 -3.65
CA GLU A 208 -24.51 -9.08 -2.82
C GLU A 208 -25.82 -9.89 -2.76
N ALA A 209 -26.27 -10.46 -3.88
CA ALA A 209 -27.45 -11.37 -3.91
C ALA A 209 -27.24 -12.61 -3.01
N LYS A 210 -26.06 -13.23 -3.05
CA LYS A 210 -25.71 -14.34 -2.14
C LYS A 210 -25.72 -13.90 -0.68
N ALA A 211 -25.21 -12.70 -0.37
CA ALA A 211 -25.22 -12.17 1.00
C ALA A 211 -26.64 -11.91 1.51
N ILE A 212 -27.51 -11.38 0.67
CA ILE A 212 -28.93 -11.18 0.97
C ILE A 212 -29.61 -12.52 1.23
N ALA A 213 -29.47 -13.47 0.30
CA ALA A 213 -30.07 -14.81 0.43
C ALA A 213 -29.61 -15.50 1.71
N ALA A 214 -28.32 -15.43 2.03
CA ALA A 214 -27.78 -16.00 3.25
C ALA A 214 -28.34 -15.35 4.53
N ALA A 215 -28.57 -14.04 4.53
CA ALA A 215 -29.16 -13.32 5.66
C ALA A 215 -30.64 -13.73 5.86
N VAL A 216 -31.40 -13.87 4.77
CA VAL A 216 -32.78 -14.32 4.78
C VAL A 216 -32.89 -15.75 5.28
N LEU A 217 -32.08 -16.66 4.75
CA LEU A 217 -32.06 -18.09 5.16
C LEU A 217 -31.70 -18.28 6.64
N ARG A 218 -30.89 -17.37 7.22
CA ARG A 218 -30.58 -17.35 8.67
C ARG A 218 -31.67 -16.72 9.54
N GLY A 219 -32.78 -16.27 8.95
CA GLY A 219 -33.81 -15.54 9.67
C GLY A 219 -33.39 -14.13 10.16
N ARG A 220 -32.31 -13.56 9.60
CA ARG A 220 -31.74 -12.27 10.03
C ARG A 220 -31.51 -11.31 8.86
N PRO A 221 -32.56 -10.92 8.12
CA PRO A 221 -32.42 -10.04 6.96
C PRO A 221 -31.81 -8.67 7.31
N GLY A 222 -32.01 -8.20 8.55
CA GLY A 222 -31.38 -6.96 9.06
C GLY A 222 -29.85 -7.02 9.14
N ASP A 223 -29.23 -8.21 9.16
CA ASP A 223 -27.77 -8.34 9.19
C ASP A 223 -27.14 -7.84 7.87
N TYR A 224 -27.85 -7.98 6.75
CA TYR A 224 -27.39 -7.42 5.49
C TYR A 224 -27.38 -5.89 5.53
N LEU A 225 -28.44 -5.25 6.03
CA LEU A 225 -28.49 -3.80 6.18
C LEU A 225 -27.38 -3.31 7.13
N ARG A 226 -27.21 -3.98 8.27
CA ARG A 226 -26.11 -3.70 9.21
C ARG A 226 -24.74 -3.85 8.56
N SER A 227 -24.57 -4.78 7.63
CA SER A 227 -23.29 -4.92 6.89
C SER A 227 -22.93 -3.68 6.08
N TRP A 228 -23.90 -2.84 5.68
CA TRP A 228 -23.69 -1.57 5.00
C TRP A 228 -23.51 -0.40 5.97
N THR A 229 -24.35 -0.30 7.00
CA THR A 229 -24.32 0.81 7.97
C THR A 229 -23.07 0.76 8.86
N ASP A 230 -22.69 -0.44 9.31
CA ASP A 230 -21.54 -0.62 10.20
C ASP A 230 -20.21 -0.78 9.45
N TYR A 231 -20.25 -0.80 8.11
CA TYR A 231 -19.06 -0.99 7.27
C TYR A 231 -18.02 0.08 7.54
N ARG A 232 -18.45 1.34 7.57
CA ARG A 232 -17.59 2.50 7.83
C ARG A 232 -16.89 2.39 9.19
N ARG A 233 -17.61 1.94 10.23
CA ARG A 233 -17.04 1.75 11.56
C ARG A 233 -15.97 0.64 11.59
N ARG A 234 -16.19 -0.46 10.83
CA ARG A 234 -15.28 -1.62 10.80
C ARG A 234 -14.09 -1.43 9.86
N ARG A 235 -14.30 -0.85 8.67
CA ARG A 235 -13.29 -0.76 7.60
C ARG A 235 -12.68 0.64 7.42
N GLY A 236 -13.27 1.67 8.03
CA GLY A 236 -12.80 3.03 7.88
C GLY A 236 -13.26 3.75 6.62
N MET A 237 -13.98 3.07 5.72
CA MET A 237 -14.53 3.65 4.50
C MET A 237 -15.94 3.17 4.25
N ASN A 238 -16.68 3.87 3.39
CA ASN A 238 -18.01 3.45 2.95
C ASN A 238 -17.90 2.18 2.10
N LYS A 239 -18.82 1.22 2.27
CA LYS A 239 -18.83 -0.04 1.53
C LYS A 239 -18.82 0.18 0.01
N TRP A 240 -19.51 1.21 -0.49
CA TRP A 240 -19.52 1.55 -1.90
C TRP A 240 -18.12 1.98 -2.40
N HIS A 241 -17.40 2.79 -1.63
CA HIS A 241 -16.04 3.18 -1.97
C HIS A 241 -15.10 1.98 -1.99
N ASP A 242 -15.20 1.07 -1.01
CA ASP A 242 -14.41 -0.16 -0.99
C ASP A 242 -14.71 -1.06 -2.21
N ILE A 243 -15.99 -1.14 -2.65
CA ILE A 243 -16.38 -1.83 -3.88
C ILE A 243 -15.73 -1.19 -5.11
N VAL A 244 -15.79 0.13 -5.21
CA VAL A 244 -15.20 0.88 -6.34
C VAL A 244 -13.68 0.70 -6.39
N ASP A 245 -13.01 0.77 -5.24
CA ASP A 245 -11.57 0.52 -5.12
C ASP A 245 -11.20 -0.89 -5.51
N TRP A 246 -11.98 -1.85 -5.03
CA TRP A 246 -11.74 -3.24 -5.37
C TRP A 246 -11.95 -3.52 -6.86
N VAL A 247 -13.02 -3.00 -7.46
CA VAL A 247 -13.31 -3.20 -8.90
C VAL A 247 -12.40 -2.36 -9.78
N GLY A 248 -12.02 -1.15 -9.34
CA GLY A 248 -11.24 -0.19 -10.11
C GLY A 248 -9.74 -0.30 -9.96
N GLY A 249 -9.23 -0.83 -8.85
CA GLY A 249 -7.80 -0.81 -8.50
C GLY A 249 -6.89 -1.45 -9.54
N TYR A 250 -6.44 -0.67 -10.52
CA TYR A 250 -5.58 -1.02 -11.65
C TYR A 250 -4.38 -0.06 -11.72
N PRO A 251 -3.17 -0.49 -12.13
CA PRO A 251 -2.78 -1.86 -12.51
C PRO A 251 -3.00 -2.89 -11.39
N TYR A 252 -3.18 -4.15 -11.74
CA TYR A 252 -3.39 -5.23 -10.79
C TYR A 252 -2.48 -6.41 -11.14
N GLU A 253 -1.45 -6.56 -10.35
CA GLU A 253 -0.46 -7.62 -10.50
C GLU A 253 -0.47 -8.49 -9.23
N PHE A 254 0.03 -9.69 -9.33
CA PHE A 254 -0.01 -10.67 -8.26
C PHE A 254 1.11 -11.69 -8.45
N ALA A 255 1.51 -12.34 -7.35
CA ALA A 255 2.50 -13.40 -7.34
C ALA A 255 2.15 -14.46 -6.31
N THR A 256 2.60 -15.69 -6.52
CA THR A 256 2.54 -16.73 -5.51
C THR A 256 3.60 -16.48 -4.43
N PRO A 257 3.40 -16.99 -3.19
CA PRO A 257 4.38 -16.80 -2.11
C PRO A 257 5.78 -17.31 -2.44
N ASP A 258 5.88 -18.43 -3.14
CA ASP A 258 7.14 -19.02 -3.57
C ASP A 258 7.89 -18.14 -4.58
N GLN A 259 7.18 -17.54 -5.54
CA GLN A 259 7.78 -16.60 -6.51
C GLN A 259 8.41 -15.40 -5.80
N VAL A 260 7.73 -14.81 -4.82
CA VAL A 260 8.27 -13.67 -4.05
C VAL A 260 9.43 -14.12 -3.17
N PHE A 261 9.32 -15.30 -2.54
CA PHE A 261 10.38 -15.87 -1.73
C PHE A 261 11.65 -16.12 -2.55
N ASP A 262 11.52 -16.82 -3.68
CA ASP A 262 12.67 -17.14 -4.54
C ASP A 262 13.32 -15.88 -5.13
N PHE A 263 12.51 -14.88 -5.47
CA PHE A 263 12.99 -13.60 -5.99
C PHE A 263 13.95 -12.90 -5.00
N TYR A 264 13.60 -12.83 -3.72
CA TYR A 264 14.44 -12.17 -2.72
C TYR A 264 15.55 -13.07 -2.21
N ARG A 265 15.33 -14.38 -2.12
CA ARG A 265 16.38 -15.36 -1.79
C ARG A 265 17.51 -15.31 -2.80
N ALA A 266 17.20 -15.24 -4.10
CA ALA A 266 18.22 -15.11 -5.17
C ALA A 266 19.04 -13.81 -5.07
N ARG A 267 18.54 -12.81 -4.33
CA ARG A 267 19.23 -11.53 -4.04
C ARG A 267 19.91 -11.50 -2.67
N GLY A 268 20.06 -12.66 -2.04
CA GLY A 268 20.76 -12.81 -0.76
C GLY A 268 19.93 -12.40 0.47
N PHE A 269 18.62 -12.17 0.33
CA PHE A 269 17.77 -11.86 1.48
C PHE A 269 17.29 -13.14 2.19
N THR A 270 17.17 -13.06 3.51
CA THR A 270 16.60 -14.11 4.34
C THR A 270 15.18 -13.77 4.73
N LEU A 271 14.22 -14.69 4.53
CA LEU A 271 12.85 -14.52 5.01
C LEU A 271 12.81 -14.73 6.53
N THR A 272 12.41 -13.70 7.28
CA THR A 272 12.32 -13.76 8.74
C THR A 272 10.89 -13.90 9.25
N LYS A 273 9.91 -13.37 8.49
CA LYS A 273 8.49 -13.48 8.83
C LYS A 273 7.64 -13.54 7.57
N MET A 274 6.59 -14.34 7.61
CA MET A 274 5.59 -14.39 6.54
C MET A 274 4.19 -14.55 7.14
N LYS A 275 3.20 -13.94 6.48
CA LYS A 275 1.78 -14.16 6.75
C LYS A 275 1.06 -14.27 5.42
N CYS A 276 0.56 -15.46 5.12
CA CYS A 276 -0.21 -15.72 3.90
C CYS A 276 -1.69 -15.37 4.10
N GLY A 277 -2.30 -14.76 3.09
CA GLY A 277 -3.73 -14.44 3.05
C GLY A 277 -4.65 -15.64 2.83
N GLY A 278 -4.11 -16.87 2.85
CA GLY A 278 -4.84 -18.11 2.59
C GLY A 278 -5.23 -18.25 1.12
N VAL A 279 -6.40 -18.86 0.86
CA VAL A 279 -6.91 -19.09 -0.51
C VAL A 279 -7.57 -17.87 -1.15
N GLY A 280 -7.55 -16.73 -0.50
CA GLY A 280 -8.19 -15.48 -0.96
C GLY A 280 -7.29 -14.61 -1.85
N LEU A 281 -7.92 -13.59 -2.44
CA LEU A 281 -7.26 -12.56 -3.26
C LEU A 281 -6.52 -11.49 -2.44
N GLY A 282 -6.42 -11.66 -1.11
CA GLY A 282 -5.70 -10.74 -0.24
C GLY A 282 -4.20 -10.75 -0.47
N CYS A 283 -3.50 -9.87 0.23
CA CYS A 283 -2.04 -9.83 0.18
C CYS A 283 -1.40 -10.92 1.04
N ASN A 284 -0.31 -11.46 0.55
CA ASN A 284 0.68 -12.15 1.34
C ASN A 284 1.69 -11.11 1.85
N GLU A 285 2.03 -11.17 3.12
CA GLU A 285 2.94 -10.26 3.79
C GLU A 285 4.27 -10.98 4.05
N PHE A 286 5.38 -10.31 3.75
CA PHE A 286 6.73 -10.87 3.88
C PHE A 286 7.64 -9.85 4.57
N VAL A 287 8.47 -10.33 5.48
CA VAL A 287 9.60 -9.57 6.02
C VAL A 287 10.87 -10.33 5.68
N PHE A 288 11.69 -9.68 4.88
CA PHE A 288 13.02 -10.17 4.52
C PHE A 288 14.07 -9.34 5.25
N GLU A 289 15.19 -9.95 5.56
CA GLU A 289 16.36 -9.28 6.14
C GLU A 289 17.53 -9.36 5.17
N ARG A 290 18.20 -8.23 4.95
CA ARG A 290 19.42 -8.17 4.18
C ARG A 290 20.59 -8.62 5.08
N PRO A 291 21.44 -9.58 4.68
CA PRO A 291 22.57 -10.00 5.50
C PRO A 291 23.50 -8.83 5.80
N ARG A 292 24.18 -8.90 6.93
CA ARG A 292 25.26 -7.97 7.27
C ARG A 292 26.47 -8.22 6.40
N ALA A 293 27.30 -7.20 6.21
CA ALA A 293 28.55 -7.37 5.50
C ALA A 293 29.43 -8.39 6.26
N GLY A 294 29.75 -9.52 5.59
CA GLY A 294 30.53 -10.62 6.17
C GLY A 294 29.74 -11.85 6.62
N GLU A 295 28.40 -11.87 6.49
CA GLU A 295 27.54 -13.01 6.81
C GLU A 295 26.97 -13.72 5.55
N ALA A 296 27.45 -13.37 4.35
CA ALA A 296 26.99 -13.92 3.07
C ALA A 296 27.86 -15.09 2.61
#